data_e175bbb8a52a54f39afce1fb4b859409
#
_entry.id   e175bbb8a52a54f39afce1fb4b859409
#
_cell.length_a   1.000
_cell.length_b   1.000
_cell.length_c   1.000
_cell.angle_alpha   90.00
_cell.angle_beta   90.00
_cell.angle_gamma   90.00
#
_symmetry.space_group_name_H-M   'P 1'
#
loop_
_entity.id
_entity.type
_entity.pdbx_description
1 polymer ?
#
loop_
_entity_poly.entity_id
_entity_poly.type
_entity_poly.pdbx_seq_one_letter_code
_entity_poly.pdbx_strand_id
1 'polypeptide(L)'
;MQQFYLSYLTKDDTEIHFDKTESKHLSRVLRKKVGDTIAITNGLGCRFTATLTSVDHKICKAAIVGCEEIKADSYHLHIFIAPTKSNDRMDWFVEKATEIGIHAITPIICQRSDRKVVKQERLQKIAIAAMKQSLGTYLPIIHPACDFSTSLTEVKGKAFIAHCQNTKKVAIEDLGFMEKHISIFIGPEGDFTLEEIQAASDANVSAVTLGKKRFRTETAGIIACHKISLLYP
;
A
#
# COMPACT_ATOMS: atom_id res chain seq x y z
N MET A 1 17.16 -11.71 4.87
CA MET A 1 17.14 -12.42 3.57
C MET A 1 16.53 -11.48 2.56
N GLN A 2 17.05 -11.35 1.34
CA GLN A 2 16.48 -10.43 0.35
C GLN A 2 15.36 -11.13 -0.42
N GLN A 3 14.21 -10.47 -0.58
CA GLN A 3 13.05 -11.00 -1.29
C GLN A 3 12.95 -10.40 -2.70
N PHE A 4 12.61 -11.24 -3.68
CA PHE A 4 12.30 -10.84 -5.06
C PHE A 4 10.80 -10.80 -5.29
N TYR A 5 10.36 -10.07 -6.32
CA TYR A 5 8.95 -9.99 -6.70
C TYR A 5 8.77 -10.39 -8.15
N LEU A 6 7.93 -11.39 -8.38
CA LEU A 6 7.59 -11.91 -9.71
C LEU A 6 6.07 -12.15 -9.75
N SER A 7 5.33 -11.19 -10.30
CA SER A 7 3.85 -11.18 -10.28
C SER A 7 3.19 -12.36 -11.01
N TYR A 8 3.91 -13.00 -11.93
CA TYR A 8 3.39 -14.09 -12.73
C TYR A 8 3.47 -15.47 -12.07
N LEU A 9 4.23 -15.60 -10.95
CA LEU A 9 4.41 -16.90 -10.32
C LEU A 9 3.13 -17.47 -9.72
N THR A 10 2.91 -18.73 -10.01
CA THR A 10 1.83 -19.56 -9.46
C THR A 10 2.41 -20.71 -8.64
N LYS A 11 1.57 -21.43 -7.91
CA LYS A 11 1.99 -22.59 -7.10
C LYS A 11 2.44 -23.78 -7.94
N ASP A 12 2.03 -23.84 -9.21
CA ASP A 12 2.34 -24.92 -10.13
C ASP A 12 3.70 -24.74 -10.81
N ASP A 13 4.31 -23.57 -10.68
CA ASP A 13 5.61 -23.30 -11.26
C ASP A 13 6.72 -24.05 -10.49
N THR A 14 7.63 -24.67 -11.22
CA THR A 14 8.78 -25.41 -10.66
C THR A 14 10.12 -24.74 -10.94
N GLU A 15 10.19 -23.86 -11.94
CA GLU A 15 11.39 -23.15 -12.36
C GLU A 15 11.12 -21.67 -12.59
N ILE A 16 12.11 -20.83 -12.34
CA ILE A 16 12.07 -19.39 -12.51
C ILE A 16 13.20 -18.97 -13.45
N HIS A 17 12.86 -18.07 -14.38
CA HIS A 17 13.81 -17.39 -15.25
C HIS A 17 13.77 -15.89 -14.92
N PHE A 18 14.86 -15.36 -14.38
CA PHE A 18 14.96 -13.94 -14.07
C PHE A 18 15.27 -13.12 -15.32
N ASP A 19 14.68 -11.95 -15.42
CA ASP A 19 15.04 -11.01 -16.47
C ASP A 19 16.48 -10.49 -16.32
N LYS A 20 16.94 -9.72 -17.30
CA LYS A 20 18.31 -9.18 -17.33
C LYS A 20 18.62 -8.27 -16.13
N THR A 21 17.63 -7.53 -15.64
CA THR A 21 17.80 -6.58 -14.54
C THR A 21 17.98 -7.31 -13.21
N GLU A 22 17.09 -8.25 -12.90
CA GLU A 22 17.18 -9.06 -11.69
C GLU A 22 18.37 -10.05 -11.76
N SER A 23 18.70 -10.55 -12.95
CA SER A 23 19.91 -11.39 -13.13
C SER A 23 21.20 -10.62 -12.84
N LYS A 24 21.32 -9.36 -13.30
CA LYS A 24 22.44 -8.50 -12.92
C LYS A 24 22.48 -8.22 -11.42
N HIS A 25 21.32 -8.01 -10.82
CA HIS A 25 21.20 -7.78 -9.38
C HIS A 25 21.67 -9.01 -8.60
N LEU A 26 21.19 -10.20 -8.93
CA LEU A 26 21.61 -11.46 -8.33
C LEU A 26 23.12 -11.70 -8.45
N SER A 27 23.65 -11.60 -9.68
CA SER A 27 25.05 -12.00 -9.98
C SER A 27 26.08 -10.95 -9.56
N ARG A 28 25.82 -9.64 -9.80
CA ARG A 28 26.83 -8.58 -9.61
C ARG A 28 26.67 -7.82 -8.28
N VAL A 29 25.44 -7.51 -7.88
CA VAL A 29 25.18 -6.76 -6.66
C VAL A 29 25.20 -7.68 -5.47
N LEU A 30 24.40 -8.74 -5.49
CA LEU A 30 24.28 -9.71 -4.41
C LEU A 30 25.35 -10.80 -4.45
N ARG A 31 26.04 -10.93 -5.57
CA ARG A 31 27.11 -11.93 -5.80
C ARG A 31 26.70 -13.34 -5.42
N LYS A 32 25.45 -13.68 -5.73
CA LYS A 32 24.88 -15.00 -5.50
C LYS A 32 25.53 -16.04 -6.37
N LYS A 33 25.54 -17.31 -5.91
CA LYS A 33 26.13 -18.45 -6.58
C LYS A 33 25.07 -19.53 -6.83
N VAL A 34 25.37 -20.45 -7.74
CA VAL A 34 24.59 -21.68 -7.92
C VAL A 34 24.53 -22.42 -6.57
N GLY A 35 23.35 -22.88 -6.18
CA GLY A 35 23.05 -23.49 -4.87
C GLY A 35 22.58 -22.51 -3.80
N ASP A 36 22.72 -21.19 -3.98
CA ASP A 36 22.19 -20.22 -3.03
C ASP A 36 20.67 -20.20 -3.06
N THR A 37 20.08 -20.09 -1.86
CA THR A 37 18.63 -19.95 -1.68
C THR A 37 18.21 -18.47 -1.69
N ILE A 38 17.06 -18.20 -2.29
CA ILE A 38 16.42 -16.88 -2.38
C ILE A 38 14.94 -16.98 -2.04
N ALA A 39 14.36 -15.88 -1.50
CA ALA A 39 12.93 -15.75 -1.28
C ALA A 39 12.31 -14.93 -2.41
N ILE A 40 11.10 -15.32 -2.81
CA ILE A 40 10.37 -14.66 -3.87
C ILE A 40 8.91 -14.55 -3.44
N THR A 41 8.22 -13.48 -3.81
CA THR A 41 6.77 -13.37 -3.67
C THR A 41 6.11 -13.03 -5.00
N ASN A 42 4.86 -13.47 -5.17
CA ASN A 42 4.02 -13.03 -6.29
C ASN A 42 3.18 -11.79 -5.95
N GLY A 43 3.24 -11.28 -4.72
CA GLY A 43 2.42 -10.14 -4.25
C GLY A 43 0.95 -10.49 -4.02
N LEU A 44 0.58 -11.77 -4.08
CA LEU A 44 -0.78 -12.30 -3.92
C LEU A 44 -0.89 -13.30 -2.76
N GLY A 45 0.04 -13.20 -1.78
CA GLY A 45 0.04 -14.03 -0.59
C GLY A 45 0.92 -15.27 -0.65
N CYS A 46 1.63 -15.54 -1.74
CA CYS A 46 2.56 -16.65 -1.81
C CYS A 46 4.00 -16.19 -1.56
N ARG A 47 4.71 -16.95 -0.73
CA ARG A 47 6.16 -16.86 -0.53
C ARG A 47 6.81 -18.13 -1.06
N PHE A 48 7.64 -17.98 -2.08
CA PHE A 48 8.39 -19.08 -2.68
C PHE A 48 9.82 -19.08 -2.15
N THR A 49 10.32 -20.28 -1.90
CA THR A 49 11.75 -20.55 -1.67
C THR A 49 12.31 -21.19 -2.92
N ALA A 50 13.37 -20.63 -3.49
CA ALA A 50 13.98 -21.16 -4.69
C ALA A 50 15.49 -21.26 -4.54
N THR A 51 16.11 -22.29 -5.17
CA THR A 51 17.55 -22.50 -5.22
C THR A 51 18.08 -22.14 -6.61
N LEU A 52 19.09 -21.30 -6.68
CA LEU A 52 19.71 -20.89 -7.95
C LEU A 52 20.38 -22.09 -8.65
N THR A 53 19.93 -22.39 -9.84
CA THR A 53 20.47 -23.47 -10.70
C THR A 53 21.46 -22.97 -11.76
N SER A 54 21.33 -21.68 -12.13
CA SER A 54 22.27 -21.02 -13.04
C SER A 54 22.39 -19.53 -12.66
N VAL A 55 23.61 -19.02 -12.64
CA VAL A 55 23.91 -17.63 -12.34
C VAL A 55 24.73 -17.01 -13.47
N ASP A 56 24.09 -16.20 -14.28
CA ASP A 56 24.67 -15.42 -15.35
C ASP A 56 24.09 -13.98 -15.34
N HIS A 57 24.88 -13.00 -15.80
CA HIS A 57 24.46 -11.61 -15.81
C HIS A 57 23.33 -11.28 -16.80
N LYS A 58 23.02 -12.20 -17.72
CA LYS A 58 21.93 -12.05 -18.69
C LYS A 58 20.67 -12.76 -18.22
N ILE A 59 20.82 -14.02 -17.76
CA ILE A 59 19.70 -14.88 -17.34
C ILE A 59 20.16 -15.75 -16.17
N CYS A 60 19.62 -15.49 -14.98
CA CYS A 60 19.68 -16.41 -13.86
C CYS A 60 18.48 -17.34 -13.88
N LYS A 61 18.66 -18.58 -13.39
CA LYS A 61 17.59 -19.56 -13.22
C LYS A 61 17.57 -20.08 -11.79
N ALA A 62 16.38 -20.44 -11.31
CA ALA A 62 16.20 -21.03 -10.00
C ALA A 62 15.12 -22.12 -10.05
N ALA A 63 15.33 -23.20 -9.30
CA ALA A 63 14.30 -24.21 -9.05
C ALA A 63 13.51 -23.84 -7.80
N ILE A 64 12.18 -23.88 -7.85
CA ILE A 64 11.32 -23.69 -6.70
C ILE A 64 11.38 -24.96 -5.85
N VAL A 65 11.73 -24.79 -4.57
CA VAL A 65 11.86 -25.90 -3.60
C VAL A 65 10.79 -25.85 -2.52
N GLY A 66 9.99 -24.79 -2.47
CA GLY A 66 8.87 -24.64 -1.54
C GLY A 66 8.01 -23.43 -1.84
N CYS A 67 6.74 -23.52 -1.45
CA CYS A 67 5.76 -22.44 -1.50
C CYS A 67 4.95 -22.44 -0.20
N GLU A 68 4.90 -21.29 0.45
CA GLU A 68 4.11 -21.02 1.65
C GLU A 68 3.00 -20.03 1.30
N GLU A 69 1.75 -20.36 1.62
CA GLU A 69 0.65 -19.40 1.57
C GLU A 69 0.54 -18.64 2.88
N ILE A 70 0.67 -17.34 2.80
CA ILE A 70 0.44 -16.45 3.93
C ILE A 70 -1.03 -16.05 3.92
N LYS A 71 -1.70 -16.25 5.07
CA LYS A 71 -3.10 -15.87 5.21
C LYS A 71 -3.25 -14.35 5.05
N ALA A 72 -4.23 -13.93 4.26
CA ALA A 72 -4.59 -12.53 4.15
C ALA A 72 -5.16 -11.98 5.46
N ASP A 73 -5.01 -10.68 5.67
CA ASP A 73 -5.63 -10.00 6.80
C ASP A 73 -7.15 -10.22 6.81
N SER A 74 -7.75 -10.16 7.99
CA SER A 74 -9.20 -10.32 8.17
C SER A 74 -10.01 -9.10 7.70
N TYR A 75 -9.32 -8.02 7.35
CA TYR A 75 -9.88 -6.75 6.89
C TYR A 75 -9.21 -6.29 5.59
N HIS A 76 -9.80 -5.27 4.95
CA HIS A 76 -9.28 -4.59 3.78
C HIS A 76 -9.31 -3.08 4.01
N LEU A 77 -8.15 -2.46 4.15
CA LEU A 77 -8.00 -1.02 4.31
C LEU A 77 -7.70 -0.35 2.97
N HIS A 78 -8.55 0.61 2.61
CA HIS A 78 -8.35 1.49 1.47
C HIS A 78 -8.18 2.93 1.95
N ILE A 79 -7.07 3.58 1.64
CA ILE A 79 -6.87 4.99 1.93
C ILE A 79 -6.98 5.82 0.66
N PHE A 80 -7.94 6.75 0.69
CA PHE A 80 -8.12 7.83 -0.25
C PHE A 80 -7.35 9.05 0.27
N ILE A 81 -6.26 9.44 -0.37
CA ILE A 81 -5.35 10.47 0.15
C ILE A 81 -5.03 11.54 -0.87
N ALA A 82 -5.13 12.81 -0.47
CA ALA A 82 -4.71 13.90 -1.32
C ALA A 82 -3.19 13.86 -1.56
N PRO A 83 -2.72 14.07 -2.80
CA PRO A 83 -1.31 14.10 -3.10
C PRO A 83 -0.64 15.25 -2.33
N THR A 84 0.44 14.93 -1.62
CA THR A 84 1.23 15.94 -0.94
C THR A 84 1.97 16.85 -1.92
N LYS A 85 2.28 18.08 -1.51
CA LYS A 85 3.02 19.05 -2.32
C LYS A 85 4.39 18.52 -2.76
N SER A 86 5.11 17.83 -1.87
CA SER A 86 6.36 17.14 -2.18
C SER A 86 6.10 15.68 -2.57
N ASN A 87 6.73 15.21 -3.68
CA ASN A 87 6.72 13.80 -4.04
C ASN A 87 7.29 12.92 -2.93
N ASP A 88 8.39 13.36 -2.29
CA ASP A 88 9.10 12.55 -1.30
C ASP A 88 8.23 12.20 -0.08
N ARG A 89 7.28 13.10 0.28
CA ARG A 89 6.31 12.82 1.35
C ARG A 89 5.27 11.79 0.93
N MET A 90 4.78 11.88 -0.32
CA MET A 90 3.84 10.89 -0.86
C MET A 90 4.54 9.54 -1.02
N ASP A 91 5.77 9.53 -1.49
CA ASP A 91 6.60 8.34 -1.60
C ASP A 91 6.79 7.67 -0.23
N TRP A 92 7.14 8.48 0.80
CA TRP A 92 7.29 8.01 2.17
C TRP A 92 5.98 7.44 2.75
N PHE A 93 4.84 8.07 2.47
CA PHE A 93 3.54 7.52 2.84
C PHE A 93 3.32 6.15 2.22
N VAL A 94 3.49 6.00 0.90
CA VAL A 94 3.29 4.73 0.21
C VAL A 94 4.23 3.65 0.74
N GLU A 95 5.50 4.00 0.97
CA GLU A 95 6.49 3.10 1.56
C GLU A 95 6.02 2.58 2.92
N LYS A 96 5.73 3.48 3.86
CA LYS A 96 5.37 3.10 5.25
C LYS A 96 3.98 2.47 5.35
N ALA A 97 3.01 2.91 4.56
CA ALA A 97 1.71 2.28 4.50
C ALA A 97 1.80 0.83 3.99
N THR A 98 2.67 0.56 3.00
CA THR A 98 2.93 -0.80 2.50
C THR A 98 3.58 -1.68 3.57
N GLU A 99 4.57 -1.16 4.32
CA GLU A 99 5.21 -1.86 5.43
C GLU A 99 4.22 -2.25 6.55
N ILE A 100 3.22 -1.38 6.81
CA ILE A 100 2.18 -1.62 7.84
C ILE A 100 1.14 -2.64 7.36
N GLY A 101 0.94 -2.79 6.05
CA GLY A 101 -0.03 -3.73 5.47
C GLY A 101 -1.28 -3.07 4.91
N ILE A 102 -1.17 -1.89 4.28
CA ILE A 102 -2.29 -1.31 3.54
C ILE A 102 -2.67 -2.17 2.33
N HIS A 103 -3.97 -2.20 1.99
CA HIS A 103 -4.46 -3.01 0.87
C HIS A 103 -4.68 -2.21 -0.42
N ALA A 104 -5.12 -0.95 -0.30
CA ALA A 104 -5.33 -0.09 -1.46
C ALA A 104 -5.06 1.39 -1.14
N ILE A 105 -4.56 2.12 -2.14
CA ILE A 105 -4.33 3.56 -2.09
C ILE A 105 -4.92 4.18 -3.35
N THR A 106 -5.78 5.19 -3.18
CA THR A 106 -6.27 6.04 -4.27
C THR A 106 -5.87 7.49 -3.99
N PRO A 107 -5.01 8.09 -4.82
CA PRO A 107 -4.78 9.52 -4.75
C PRO A 107 -6.06 10.29 -5.15
N ILE A 108 -6.50 11.24 -4.32
CA ILE A 108 -7.72 12.03 -4.58
C ILE A 108 -7.40 13.50 -4.77
N ILE A 109 -7.98 14.11 -5.78
CA ILE A 109 -7.83 15.53 -6.06
C ILE A 109 -8.97 16.29 -5.39
N CYS A 110 -8.62 16.98 -4.31
CA CYS A 110 -9.54 17.84 -3.54
C CYS A 110 -9.47 19.28 -4.05
N GLN A 111 -10.45 20.10 -3.67
CA GLN A 111 -10.51 21.51 -4.08
C GLN A 111 -9.25 22.29 -3.68
N ARG A 112 -8.68 21.99 -2.50
CA ARG A 112 -7.47 22.63 -1.96
C ARG A 112 -6.20 21.84 -2.21
N SER A 113 -6.20 20.91 -3.16
CA SER A 113 -5.00 20.18 -3.54
C SER A 113 -4.06 21.07 -4.35
N ASP A 114 -2.84 21.31 -3.84
CA ASP A 114 -1.78 22.01 -4.57
C ASP A 114 -1.31 21.21 -5.79
N ARG A 115 -1.27 19.89 -5.65
CA ARG A 115 -0.87 18.97 -6.70
C ARG A 115 -2.06 18.22 -7.28
N LYS A 116 -2.18 18.26 -8.62
CA LYS A 116 -3.27 17.60 -9.36
C LYS A 116 -2.78 16.43 -10.23
N VAL A 117 -1.47 16.23 -10.34
CA VAL A 117 -0.90 15.16 -11.17
C VAL A 117 -0.12 14.19 -10.30
N VAL A 118 -0.46 12.92 -10.40
CA VAL A 118 0.20 11.81 -9.69
C VAL A 118 0.66 10.78 -10.71
N LYS A 119 1.93 10.39 -10.62
CA LYS A 119 2.50 9.31 -11.44
C LYS A 119 2.28 7.97 -10.74
N GLN A 120 1.19 7.28 -11.09
CA GLN A 120 0.81 5.98 -10.51
C GLN A 120 1.95 4.96 -10.57
N GLU A 121 2.64 4.86 -11.71
CA GLU A 121 3.76 3.92 -11.89
C GLU A 121 4.92 4.16 -10.90
N ARG A 122 5.16 5.43 -10.50
CA ARG A 122 6.16 5.76 -9.47
C ARG A 122 5.74 5.18 -8.12
N LEU A 123 4.49 5.39 -7.71
CA LEU A 123 3.96 4.89 -6.43
C LEU A 123 3.95 3.36 -6.40
N GLN A 124 3.60 2.72 -7.54
CA GLN A 124 3.65 1.26 -7.68
C GLN A 124 5.08 0.71 -7.47
N LYS A 125 6.10 1.36 -8.05
CA LYS A 125 7.50 0.96 -7.84
C LYS A 125 7.93 1.07 -6.38
N ILE A 126 7.48 2.11 -5.68
CA ILE A 126 7.74 2.31 -4.25
C ILE A 126 7.07 1.21 -3.42
N ALA A 127 5.79 0.92 -3.68
CA ALA A 127 5.08 -0.16 -3.01
C ALA A 127 5.76 -1.52 -3.20
N ILE A 128 6.22 -1.85 -4.41
CA ILE A 128 6.99 -3.07 -4.69
C ILE A 128 8.30 -3.10 -3.89
N ALA A 129 9.04 -2.00 -3.86
CA ALA A 129 10.29 -1.92 -3.11
C ALA A 129 10.06 -2.08 -1.61
N ALA A 130 9.02 -1.44 -1.05
CA ALA A 130 8.63 -1.53 0.36
C ALA A 130 8.19 -2.94 0.73
N MET A 131 7.34 -3.58 -0.09
CA MET A 131 6.91 -4.97 0.10
C MET A 131 8.12 -5.94 0.09
N LYS A 132 9.05 -5.77 -0.85
CA LYS A 132 10.29 -6.58 -0.91
C LYS A 132 11.13 -6.40 0.35
N GLN A 133 11.27 -5.18 0.85
CA GLN A 133 12.10 -4.84 2.01
C GLN A 133 11.47 -5.35 3.32
N SER A 134 10.16 -5.21 3.49
CA SER A 134 9.42 -5.66 4.68
C SER A 134 9.13 -7.17 4.69
N LEU A 135 9.56 -7.90 3.65
CA LEU A 135 9.23 -9.33 3.44
C LEU A 135 7.72 -9.59 3.36
N GLY A 136 6.95 -8.59 2.95
CA GLY A 136 5.52 -8.70 2.71
C GLY A 136 5.21 -9.61 1.53
N THR A 137 4.03 -10.22 1.54
CA THR A 137 3.58 -11.13 0.48
C THR A 137 2.36 -10.62 -0.28
N TYR A 138 1.76 -9.54 0.21
CA TYR A 138 0.64 -8.85 -0.45
C TYR A 138 1.09 -7.47 -0.93
N LEU A 139 0.92 -7.23 -2.23
CA LEU A 139 1.21 -5.93 -2.83
C LEU A 139 -0.06 -5.07 -2.79
N PRO A 140 -0.02 -3.87 -2.20
CA PRO A 140 -1.18 -2.99 -2.22
C PRO A 140 -1.53 -2.53 -3.64
N ILE A 141 -2.81 -2.36 -3.89
CA ILE A 141 -3.30 -1.81 -5.16
C ILE A 141 -3.15 -0.29 -5.12
N ILE A 142 -2.38 0.25 -6.06
CA ILE A 142 -2.30 1.70 -6.28
C ILE A 142 -3.25 2.06 -7.41
N HIS A 143 -4.36 2.73 -7.08
CA HIS A 143 -5.34 3.16 -8.07
C HIS A 143 -4.87 4.44 -8.80
N PRO A 144 -5.38 4.70 -10.01
CA PRO A 144 -5.24 6.01 -10.66
C PRO A 144 -5.79 7.13 -9.77
N ALA A 145 -5.25 8.34 -9.93
CA ALA A 145 -5.83 9.50 -9.25
C ALA A 145 -7.22 9.82 -9.81
N CYS A 146 -8.15 10.19 -8.93
CA CYS A 146 -9.49 10.61 -9.28
C CYS A 146 -9.91 11.87 -8.51
N ASP A 147 -10.99 12.52 -8.92
CA ASP A 147 -11.55 13.64 -8.18
C ASP A 147 -12.21 13.15 -6.87
N PHE A 148 -12.22 14.01 -5.86
CA PHE A 148 -12.82 13.70 -4.55
C PHE A 148 -14.27 13.22 -4.68
N SER A 149 -15.10 13.89 -5.51
CA SER A 149 -16.49 13.49 -5.74
C SER A 149 -16.63 12.10 -6.35
N THR A 150 -15.78 11.75 -7.30
CA THR A 150 -15.72 10.40 -7.90
C THR A 150 -15.33 9.36 -6.85
N SER A 151 -14.35 9.67 -6.00
CA SER A 151 -13.89 8.72 -4.97
C SER A 151 -14.98 8.34 -3.95
N LEU A 152 -15.96 9.20 -3.71
CA LEU A 152 -17.11 8.89 -2.84
C LEU A 152 -18.00 7.78 -3.40
N THR A 153 -18.05 7.59 -4.72
CA THR A 153 -18.81 6.51 -5.37
C THR A 153 -18.06 5.17 -5.39
N GLU A 154 -16.77 5.17 -5.14
CA GLU A 154 -15.90 3.97 -5.13
C GLU A 154 -15.75 3.34 -3.74
N VAL A 155 -16.38 3.93 -2.72
CA VAL A 155 -16.33 3.45 -1.34
C VAL A 155 -16.91 2.04 -1.22
N LYS A 156 -16.15 1.18 -0.53
CA LYS A 156 -16.61 -0.15 -0.14
C LYS A 156 -16.63 -0.26 1.39
N GLY A 157 -17.73 -0.79 1.91
CA GLY A 157 -17.89 -1.00 3.36
C GLY A 157 -18.01 0.30 4.15
N LYS A 158 -17.39 0.37 5.31
CA LYS A 158 -17.46 1.53 6.20
C LYS A 158 -16.45 2.61 5.79
N ALA A 159 -16.91 3.84 5.68
CA ALA A 159 -16.07 4.96 5.25
C ALA A 159 -15.96 6.07 6.30
N PHE A 160 -14.78 6.66 6.35
CA PHE A 160 -14.43 7.70 7.31
C PHE A 160 -13.64 8.83 6.63
N ILE A 161 -13.86 10.07 7.12
CA ILE A 161 -13.11 11.24 6.70
C ILE A 161 -12.41 11.88 7.90
N ALA A 162 -11.10 12.05 7.81
CA ALA A 162 -10.29 12.71 8.82
C ALA A 162 -10.05 14.17 8.40
N HIS A 163 -10.60 15.14 9.15
CA HIS A 163 -10.47 16.57 8.86
C HIS A 163 -10.25 17.37 10.16
N CYS A 164 -9.80 18.64 10.03
CA CYS A 164 -9.47 19.49 11.19
C CYS A 164 -10.61 20.41 11.64
N GLN A 165 -11.75 20.45 10.92
CA GLN A 165 -12.90 21.32 11.30
C GLN A 165 -13.45 20.94 12.67
N ASN A 166 -13.93 21.93 13.41
CA ASN A 166 -14.49 21.70 14.75
C ASN A 166 -15.92 21.14 14.67
N THR A 167 -16.03 19.84 14.42
CA THR A 167 -17.28 19.08 14.39
C THR A 167 -17.18 17.88 15.33
N LYS A 168 -18.32 17.26 15.64
CA LYS A 168 -18.33 16.00 16.41
C LYS A 168 -17.64 14.91 15.57
N LYS A 169 -16.67 14.24 16.16
CA LYS A 169 -15.90 13.14 15.55
C LYS A 169 -15.77 11.99 16.53
N VAL A 170 -15.69 10.79 16.01
CA VAL A 170 -15.38 9.60 16.80
C VAL A 170 -13.89 9.31 16.66
N ALA A 171 -13.23 8.91 17.72
CA ALA A 171 -11.84 8.46 17.59
C ALA A 171 -11.79 7.10 16.89
N ILE A 172 -10.80 6.89 16.02
CA ILE A 172 -10.69 5.60 15.27
C ILE A 172 -10.62 4.42 16.25
N GLU A 173 -9.91 4.55 17.34
CA GLU A 173 -9.77 3.53 18.37
C GLU A 173 -11.09 3.15 19.07
N ASP A 174 -12.10 4.05 19.04
CA ASP A 174 -13.41 3.84 19.68
C ASP A 174 -14.44 3.20 18.72
N LEU A 175 -14.05 2.91 17.48
CA LEU A 175 -14.97 2.47 16.44
C LEU A 175 -15.34 0.98 16.52
N GLY A 176 -15.00 0.22 17.51
CA GLY A 176 -15.48 -1.14 17.82
C GLY A 176 -15.71 -2.04 16.59
N PHE A 177 -14.73 -2.18 15.69
CA PHE A 177 -14.96 -2.74 14.37
C PHE A 177 -15.13 -4.27 14.29
N MET A 178 -16.05 -4.66 13.36
CA MET A 178 -16.14 -5.98 12.73
C MET A 178 -16.26 -5.89 11.20
N GLU A 179 -16.04 -4.71 10.61
CA GLU A 179 -16.22 -4.47 9.17
C GLU A 179 -15.04 -5.00 8.36
N LYS A 180 -15.33 -5.75 7.30
CA LYS A 180 -14.27 -6.30 6.44
C LYS A 180 -13.63 -5.27 5.52
N HIS A 181 -14.36 -4.22 5.13
CA HIS A 181 -13.87 -3.18 4.24
C HIS A 181 -13.96 -1.82 4.91
N ILE A 182 -12.82 -1.15 4.99
CA ILE A 182 -12.68 0.16 5.64
C ILE A 182 -12.05 1.12 4.65
N SER A 183 -12.71 2.26 4.43
CA SER A 183 -12.21 3.35 3.59
C SER A 183 -11.94 4.57 4.44
N ILE A 184 -10.75 5.21 4.29
CA ILE A 184 -10.41 6.42 5.04
C ILE A 184 -9.96 7.51 4.09
N PHE A 185 -10.58 8.69 4.20
CA PHE A 185 -10.26 9.88 3.43
C PHE A 185 -9.32 10.79 4.21
N ILE A 186 -8.18 11.14 3.60
CA ILE A 186 -7.15 12.03 4.16
C ILE A 186 -6.97 13.22 3.20
N GLY A 187 -7.23 14.43 3.70
CA GLY A 187 -7.21 15.66 2.92
C GLY A 187 -5.81 16.20 2.61
N PRO A 188 -5.75 17.24 1.76
CA PRO A 188 -4.52 17.98 1.47
C PRO A 188 -4.06 18.81 2.67
N GLU A 189 -2.92 19.49 2.54
CA GLU A 189 -2.36 20.37 3.57
C GLU A 189 -3.34 21.52 3.96
N GLY A 190 -4.21 21.94 3.02
CA GLY A 190 -5.27 22.94 3.23
C GLY A 190 -6.56 22.41 3.84
N ASP A 191 -6.60 21.12 4.20
CA ASP A 191 -7.79 20.40 4.64
C ASP A 191 -8.90 20.31 3.56
N PHE A 192 -9.92 19.52 3.81
CA PHE A 192 -11.16 19.50 3.01
C PHE A 192 -11.92 20.80 3.16
N THR A 193 -12.70 21.19 2.15
CA THR A 193 -13.67 22.30 2.27
C THR A 193 -14.91 21.84 3.03
N LEU A 194 -15.73 22.81 3.45
CA LEU A 194 -16.99 22.48 4.13
C LEU A 194 -17.95 21.73 3.20
N GLU A 195 -17.94 22.10 1.90
CA GLU A 195 -18.72 21.44 0.85
C GLU A 195 -18.29 20.01 0.65
N GLU A 196 -16.96 19.72 0.63
CA GLU A 196 -16.43 18.37 0.54
C GLU A 196 -16.78 17.52 1.76
N ILE A 197 -16.72 18.10 2.96
CA ILE A 197 -17.11 17.41 4.20
C ILE A 197 -18.62 17.11 4.19
N GLN A 198 -19.44 18.05 3.72
CA GLN A 198 -20.88 17.83 3.60
C GLN A 198 -21.19 16.74 2.57
N ALA A 199 -20.56 16.78 1.39
CA ALA A 199 -20.72 15.75 0.36
C ALA A 199 -20.30 14.35 0.88
N ALA A 200 -19.22 14.27 1.67
CA ALA A 200 -18.85 13.03 2.35
C ALA A 200 -19.93 12.54 3.32
N SER A 201 -20.49 13.45 4.14
CA SER A 201 -21.58 13.13 5.05
C SER A 201 -22.82 12.61 4.33
N ASP A 202 -23.20 13.25 3.22
CA ASP A 202 -24.34 12.86 2.38
C ASP A 202 -24.12 11.48 1.74
N ALA A 203 -22.84 11.10 1.49
CA ALA A 203 -22.43 9.80 1.04
C ALA A 203 -22.22 8.77 2.19
N ASN A 204 -22.71 9.05 3.41
CA ASN A 204 -22.56 8.20 4.61
C ASN A 204 -21.10 7.98 5.04
N VAL A 205 -20.18 8.90 4.74
CA VAL A 205 -18.80 8.89 5.23
C VAL A 205 -18.76 9.61 6.59
N SER A 206 -18.40 8.90 7.64
CA SER A 206 -18.42 9.41 9.01
C SER A 206 -17.15 10.19 9.36
N ALA A 207 -17.28 11.30 10.10
CA ALA A 207 -16.14 12.09 10.54
C ALA A 207 -15.38 11.40 11.69
N VAL A 208 -14.05 11.27 11.56
CA VAL A 208 -13.18 10.67 12.58
C VAL A 208 -12.02 11.58 12.97
N THR A 209 -11.50 11.35 14.17
CA THR A 209 -10.24 11.94 14.61
C THR A 209 -9.13 10.91 14.72
N LEU A 210 -7.94 11.29 14.28
CA LEU A 210 -6.72 10.50 14.39
C LEU A 210 -5.91 10.82 15.66
N GLY A 211 -6.34 11.84 16.41
CA GLY A 211 -5.67 12.29 17.63
C GLY A 211 -5.90 13.77 17.91
N LYS A 212 -5.36 14.23 19.04
CA LYS A 212 -5.56 15.61 19.54
C LYS A 212 -4.78 16.68 18.77
N LYS A 213 -3.73 16.29 18.03
CA LYS A 213 -2.87 17.22 17.29
C LYS A 213 -3.19 17.20 15.81
N ARG A 214 -2.88 18.30 15.12
CA ARG A 214 -2.93 18.36 13.67
C ARG A 214 -1.71 17.64 13.09
N PHE A 215 -1.95 16.72 12.16
CA PHE A 215 -0.92 15.98 11.42
C PHE A 215 -0.79 16.53 10.00
N ARG A 216 0.37 16.34 9.40
CA ARG A 216 0.54 16.48 7.96
C ARG A 216 -0.18 15.34 7.24
N THR A 217 -0.51 15.53 5.97
CA THR A 217 -1.26 14.56 5.14
C THR A 217 -0.62 13.17 5.18
N GLU A 218 0.67 13.07 4.90
CA GLU A 218 1.41 11.81 4.94
C GLU A 218 1.40 11.15 6.32
N THR A 219 1.56 11.95 7.37
CA THR A 219 1.52 11.47 8.76
C THR A 219 0.14 10.99 9.15
N ALA A 220 -0.92 11.72 8.74
CA ALA A 220 -2.29 11.31 8.99
C ALA A 220 -2.62 9.97 8.32
N GLY A 221 -2.17 9.76 7.08
CA GLY A 221 -2.31 8.49 6.37
C GLY A 221 -1.64 7.33 7.10
N ILE A 222 -0.39 7.51 7.58
CA ILE A 222 0.34 6.47 8.32
C ILE A 222 -0.36 6.15 9.66
N ILE A 223 -0.78 7.19 10.41
CA ILE A 223 -1.49 6.99 11.68
C ILE A 223 -2.81 6.25 11.45
N ALA A 224 -3.54 6.58 10.37
CA ALA A 224 -4.76 5.88 10.01
C ALA A 224 -4.49 4.39 9.72
N CYS A 225 -3.46 4.07 8.91
CA CYS A 225 -3.05 2.69 8.65
C CYS A 225 -2.75 1.95 9.95
N HIS A 226 -1.89 2.52 10.79
CA HIS A 226 -1.45 1.86 12.02
C HIS A 226 -2.60 1.67 13.02
N LYS A 227 -3.45 2.68 13.24
CA LYS A 227 -4.60 2.54 14.15
C LYS A 227 -5.57 1.45 13.69
N ILE A 228 -5.84 1.36 12.39
CA ILE A 228 -6.70 0.29 11.86
C ILE A 228 -6.03 -1.07 12.03
N SER A 229 -4.75 -1.23 11.74
CA SER A 229 -4.07 -2.52 11.90
C SER A 229 -4.10 -3.04 13.34
N LEU A 230 -4.10 -2.15 14.34
CA LEU A 230 -4.22 -2.53 15.77
C LEU A 230 -5.63 -3.01 16.16
N LEU A 231 -6.67 -2.65 15.41
CA LEU A 231 -8.04 -3.11 15.68
C LEU A 231 -8.34 -4.50 15.10
N TYR A 232 -7.41 -5.03 14.29
CA TYR A 232 -7.51 -6.35 13.65
C TYR A 232 -6.22 -7.16 13.88
N PRO A 233 -5.97 -7.63 15.11
CA PRO A 233 -4.79 -8.39 15.47
C PRO A 233 -4.73 -9.77 14.82
#